data_7168532c5f0fcdcde49d026431df86c1
#
_entry.id   7168532c5f0fcdcde49d026431df86c1
#
_cell.length_a   1.000
_cell.length_b   1.000
_cell.length_c   1.000
_cell.angle_alpha   90.00
_cell.angle_beta   90.00
_cell.angle_gamma   90.00
#
_symmetry.space_group_name_H-M   'P 1'
#
loop_
_entity.id
_entity.type
_entity.pdbx_description
1 polymer ?
#
loop_
_entity_poly.entity_id
_entity_poly.type
_entity_poly.pdbx_seq_one_letter_code
_entity_poly.pdbx_strand_id
1 'polypeptide(L)'
;GGAFGQLSGREQRQLQRENEAHNQQFNFSELGEPGERFSRDTFLSTTLSFPASEVANVRDLDGAADAAATLTLNATHVEGTVPESGALPVGPGAHASGGAQTQGGFRFDNLSVTGVDVRKPGLAMVTPDQITRGRYLSKTPERARREAVVDLGYARQSDVGVGDEVTVSGTKFETAGLASAPLGGDASDVYVELGRLQELSDRAGRINAIQVRADSAGAVAGVEDQIERQLRGADVVTATDLADRVGGSLDDAENLSSKLGAALAIVALLAAFLIAALLTLSSVQKRIRELGTLKALGWRQRLVVRQVTAESLVQGALGGLVGVAIGIAGTAVIGAVGPTLEASVEEQSSGGFGPFGQGDVSAGSTDVVLGAPVDVGLLVLALALALVGGLLAGAAGGLRAARLRPAEALRSAE
;
A
#
# COMPACT_ATOMS: atom_id res chain seq x y z
N GLY A 1 -11.61 -5.78 0.47
CA GLY A 1 -12.44 -5.93 1.65
C GLY A 1 -11.66 -6.70 2.69
N GLY A 2 -11.22 -6.00 3.75
CA GLY A 2 -10.31 -6.51 4.74
C GLY A 2 -10.85 -7.74 5.48
N ALA A 3 -10.03 -8.73 5.55
CA ALA A 3 -10.26 -9.98 6.26
C ALA A 3 -9.56 -10.02 7.63
N PHE A 4 -9.57 -8.91 8.36
CA PHE A 4 -9.54 -9.01 9.81
C PHE A 4 -10.99 -9.14 10.23
N GLY A 5 -11.37 -10.33 10.74
CA GLY A 5 -12.70 -10.59 11.23
C GLY A 5 -13.07 -9.48 12.20
N GLN A 6 -14.06 -8.67 11.85
CA GLN A 6 -14.57 -7.66 12.78
C GLN A 6 -14.99 -8.42 14.03
N LEU A 7 -14.34 -8.10 15.15
CA LEU A 7 -14.69 -8.66 16.44
C LEU A 7 -16.20 -8.59 16.62
N SER A 8 -16.83 -9.70 16.97
CA SER A 8 -18.26 -9.71 17.27
C SER A 8 -18.54 -8.72 18.39
N GLY A 9 -19.77 -8.24 18.50
CA GLY A 9 -20.12 -7.31 19.58
C GLY A 9 -19.92 -7.88 21.00
N ARG A 10 -19.75 -9.19 21.17
CA ARG A 10 -19.37 -9.83 22.45
C ARG A 10 -17.87 -9.69 22.69
N GLU A 11 -17.06 -9.95 21.68
CA GLU A 11 -15.59 -9.84 21.72
C GLU A 11 -15.17 -8.40 21.93
N GLN A 12 -15.81 -7.45 21.26
CA GLN A 12 -15.58 -6.01 21.48
C GLN A 12 -15.82 -5.62 22.95
N ARG A 13 -16.93 -6.06 23.54
CA ARG A 13 -17.21 -5.79 24.97
C ARG A 13 -16.24 -6.52 25.91
N GLN A 14 -15.73 -7.67 25.51
CA GLN A 14 -14.72 -8.39 26.29
C GLN A 14 -13.38 -7.68 26.23
N LEU A 15 -12.96 -7.24 25.04
CA LEU A 15 -11.74 -6.47 24.82
C LEU A 15 -11.78 -5.14 25.60
N GLN A 16 -12.92 -4.44 25.55
CA GLN A 16 -13.10 -3.22 26.31
C GLN A 16 -12.94 -3.46 27.81
N ARG A 17 -13.59 -4.49 28.36
CA ARG A 17 -13.46 -4.84 29.80
C ARG A 17 -12.03 -5.24 30.17
N GLU A 18 -11.33 -5.96 29.27
CA GLU A 18 -9.93 -6.33 29.48
C GLU A 18 -9.04 -5.08 29.52
N ASN A 19 -9.20 -4.17 28.57
CA ASN A 19 -8.46 -2.92 28.55
C ASN A 19 -8.78 -2.05 29.77
N GLU A 20 -10.03 -1.94 30.20
CA GLU A 20 -10.42 -1.23 31.42
C GLU A 20 -9.80 -1.86 32.68
N ALA A 21 -9.77 -3.19 32.79
CA ALA A 21 -9.21 -3.89 33.93
C ALA A 21 -7.70 -3.66 34.10
N HIS A 22 -6.97 -3.61 32.98
CA HIS A 22 -5.50 -3.40 32.99
C HIS A 22 -5.08 -1.92 32.96
N ASN A 23 -6.04 -1.00 32.79
CA ASN A 23 -5.79 0.44 32.76
C ASN A 23 -6.62 1.17 33.86
N GLN A 24 -6.86 0.54 35.00
CA GLN A 24 -7.62 1.14 36.12
C GLN A 24 -7.02 2.46 36.61
N GLN A 25 -5.71 2.63 36.45
CA GLN A 25 -5.02 3.89 36.78
C GLN A 25 -5.36 5.03 35.80
N PHE A 26 -5.98 4.72 34.67
CA PHE A 26 -6.39 5.70 33.66
C PHE A 26 -7.86 6.07 33.80
N ASN A 27 -8.22 6.54 34.98
CA ASN A 27 -9.56 7.08 35.24
C ASN A 27 -9.54 8.60 35.05
N PHE A 28 -10.20 9.09 34.00
CA PHE A 28 -10.27 10.52 33.73
C PHE A 28 -10.97 11.33 34.83
N SER A 29 -11.77 10.69 35.66
CA SER A 29 -12.40 11.34 36.83
C SER A 29 -11.44 11.54 38.01
N GLU A 30 -10.22 10.99 37.94
CA GLU A 30 -9.17 11.05 38.98
C GLU A 30 -7.89 11.76 38.49
N LEU A 31 -7.97 12.60 37.45
CA LEU A 31 -6.82 13.27 36.87
C LEU A 31 -6.18 14.33 37.78
N GLY A 32 -6.86 14.78 38.82
CA GLY A 32 -6.46 15.85 39.72
C GLY A 32 -7.41 17.03 39.72
N GLU A 33 -7.00 18.13 40.38
CA GLU A 33 -7.79 19.36 40.42
C GLU A 33 -7.70 20.17 39.11
N PRO A 34 -8.74 20.92 38.74
CA PRO A 34 -8.70 21.80 37.57
C PRO A 34 -7.46 22.71 37.57
N GLY A 35 -6.74 22.72 36.45
CA GLY A 35 -5.48 23.48 36.31
C GLY A 35 -4.20 22.71 36.69
N GLU A 36 -4.31 21.52 37.26
CA GLU A 36 -3.18 20.67 37.59
C GLU A 36 -2.63 20.00 36.34
N ARG A 37 -1.30 19.83 36.24
CA ARG A 37 -0.64 19.06 35.18
C ARG A 37 -0.68 17.60 35.54
N PHE A 38 -1.05 16.78 34.55
CA PHE A 38 -1.01 15.32 34.66
C PHE A 38 -0.20 14.69 33.55
N SER A 39 0.32 13.53 33.82
CA SER A 39 0.98 12.63 32.88
C SER A 39 0.53 11.21 33.21
N ARG A 40 0.01 10.48 32.24
CA ARG A 40 -0.49 9.11 32.40
C ARG A 40 -0.08 8.25 31.22
N ASP A 41 0.23 7.00 31.55
CA ASP A 41 0.58 5.95 30.60
C ASP A 41 -0.51 4.89 30.58
N THR A 42 -0.85 4.41 29.40
CA THR A 42 -1.80 3.32 29.23
C THR A 42 -1.35 2.35 28.14
N PHE A 43 -1.71 1.08 28.31
CA PHE A 43 -1.48 0.04 27.32
C PHE A 43 -2.83 -0.52 26.86
N LEU A 44 -3.14 -0.30 25.58
CA LEU A 44 -4.37 -0.78 24.96
C LEU A 44 -4.05 -1.96 24.04
N SER A 45 -4.83 -3.03 24.17
CA SER A 45 -4.83 -4.12 23.19
C SER A 45 -5.92 -3.89 22.16
N THR A 46 -5.62 -4.18 20.91
CA THR A 46 -6.61 -4.19 19.81
C THR A 46 -7.24 -5.57 19.61
N THR A 47 -6.61 -6.61 20.16
CA THR A 47 -7.03 -8.00 20.08
C THR A 47 -7.18 -8.60 21.48
N LEU A 48 -8.03 -9.62 21.61
CA LEU A 48 -8.23 -10.32 22.88
C LEU A 48 -6.95 -11.04 23.30
N SER A 49 -6.60 -10.93 24.58
CA SER A 49 -5.49 -11.69 25.12
C SER A 49 -5.94 -13.04 25.67
N PHE A 50 -5.04 -14.00 25.67
CA PHE A 50 -5.22 -15.36 26.16
C PHE A 50 -4.00 -15.83 26.96
N PRO A 51 -4.11 -16.93 27.73
CA PRO A 51 -2.99 -17.41 28.55
C PRO A 51 -1.80 -17.84 27.69
N ALA A 52 -0.58 -17.48 28.11
CA ALA A 52 0.65 -17.91 27.46
C ALA A 52 0.89 -19.44 27.48
N SER A 53 0.15 -20.18 28.32
CA SER A 53 0.15 -21.66 28.34
C SER A 53 -0.33 -22.27 27.02
N GLU A 54 -1.15 -21.55 26.22
CA GLU A 54 -1.63 -22.03 24.91
C GLU A 54 -0.49 -22.23 23.91
N VAL A 55 0.64 -21.57 24.07
CA VAL A 55 1.82 -21.77 23.23
C VAL A 55 2.32 -23.22 23.28
N ALA A 56 2.24 -23.87 24.46
CA ALA A 56 2.62 -25.27 24.58
C ALA A 56 1.62 -26.17 23.83
N ASN A 57 0.33 -25.89 23.96
CA ASN A 57 -0.73 -26.62 23.28
C ASN A 57 -0.58 -26.52 21.76
N VAL A 58 -0.27 -25.34 21.24
CA VAL A 58 -0.07 -25.12 19.80
C VAL A 58 1.21 -25.76 19.31
N ARG A 59 2.30 -25.73 20.08
CA ARG A 59 3.55 -26.38 19.71
C ARG A 59 3.43 -27.89 19.63
N ASP A 60 2.57 -28.49 20.47
CA ASP A 60 2.37 -29.92 20.53
C ASP A 60 1.37 -30.44 19.47
N LEU A 61 0.89 -29.58 18.54
CA LEU A 61 0.07 -29.97 17.39
C LEU A 61 0.90 -30.75 16.36
N ASP A 62 0.22 -31.68 15.69
CA ASP A 62 0.84 -32.49 14.63
C ASP A 62 1.22 -31.63 13.42
N GLY A 63 2.50 -31.63 13.04
CA GLY A 63 3.05 -30.81 11.98
C GLY A 63 3.54 -29.42 12.42
N ALA A 64 3.46 -29.07 13.70
CA ALA A 64 4.06 -27.85 14.25
C ALA A 64 5.49 -28.11 14.71
N ALA A 65 6.49 -27.45 14.11
CA ALA A 65 7.89 -27.57 14.48
C ALA A 65 8.22 -26.80 15.75
N ASP A 66 7.69 -25.58 15.90
CA ASP A 66 7.90 -24.73 17.06
C ASP A 66 6.84 -23.61 17.13
N ALA A 67 6.66 -23.04 18.33
CA ALA A 67 5.75 -21.91 18.57
C ALA A 67 6.35 -20.91 19.55
N ALA A 68 6.10 -19.62 19.34
CA ALA A 68 6.58 -18.52 20.19
C ALA A 68 5.44 -17.58 20.57
N ALA A 69 5.49 -17.09 21.81
CA ALA A 69 4.54 -16.13 22.36
C ALA A 69 4.83 -14.71 21.88
N THR A 70 3.79 -13.94 21.62
CA THR A 70 3.88 -12.52 21.28
C THR A 70 2.77 -11.75 21.99
N LEU A 71 3.08 -10.53 22.43
CA LEU A 71 2.14 -9.58 22.99
C LEU A 71 2.33 -8.23 22.28
N THR A 72 1.33 -7.79 21.54
CA THR A 72 1.35 -6.48 20.87
C THR A 72 0.34 -5.56 21.51
N LEU A 73 0.80 -4.36 21.91
CA LEU A 73 -0.01 -3.37 22.60
C LEU A 73 0.28 -1.97 22.03
N ASN A 74 -0.72 -1.12 22.07
CA ASN A 74 -0.54 0.31 21.84
C ASN A 74 -0.27 1.00 23.18
N ALA A 75 0.95 1.48 23.35
CA ALA A 75 1.35 2.31 24.48
C ALA A 75 0.97 3.77 24.17
N THR A 76 0.11 4.36 24.97
CA THR A 76 -0.30 5.75 24.83
C THR A 76 0.15 6.54 26.05
N HIS A 77 0.97 7.55 25.82
CA HIS A 77 1.33 8.54 26.83
C HIS A 77 0.48 9.78 26.64
N VAL A 78 -0.20 10.21 27.69
CA VAL A 78 -1.04 11.41 27.68
C VAL A 78 -0.55 12.39 28.71
N GLU A 79 -0.18 13.58 28.28
CA GLU A 79 0.19 14.68 29.17
C GLU A 79 -0.69 15.90 28.88
N GLY A 80 -1.00 16.67 29.93
CA GLY A 80 -1.82 17.86 29.77
C GLY A 80 -2.14 18.54 31.08
N THR A 81 -3.10 19.46 31.00
CA THR A 81 -3.62 20.18 32.18
C THR A 81 -5.09 19.85 32.35
N VAL A 82 -5.50 19.50 33.56
CA VAL A 82 -6.91 19.17 33.87
C VAL A 82 -7.81 20.37 33.54
N PRO A 83 -8.83 20.20 32.66
CA PRO A 83 -9.72 21.28 32.27
C PRO A 83 -10.58 21.78 33.43
N GLU A 84 -10.87 23.08 33.49
CA GLU A 84 -11.79 23.66 34.49
C GLU A 84 -13.23 23.09 34.40
N SER A 85 -13.62 22.62 33.21
CA SER A 85 -14.95 22.05 32.95
C SER A 85 -15.11 20.58 33.36
N GLY A 86 -14.03 19.90 33.79
CA GLY A 86 -14.04 18.47 34.08
C GLY A 86 -14.36 17.55 32.91
N ALA A 87 -14.62 18.08 31.73
CA ALA A 87 -14.92 17.35 30.51
C ALA A 87 -13.72 17.43 29.56
N LEU A 88 -13.26 16.27 29.11
CA LEU A 88 -12.22 16.21 28.06
C LEU A 88 -12.81 16.70 26.73
N PRO A 89 -12.08 17.52 25.96
CA PRO A 89 -12.50 17.92 24.62
C PRO A 89 -12.29 16.76 23.62
N VAL A 90 -13.01 15.65 23.85
CA VAL A 90 -12.99 14.51 22.94
C VAL A 90 -14.17 14.65 21.98
N GLY A 91 -13.96 15.28 20.84
CA GLY A 91 -14.92 15.30 19.74
C GLY A 91 -14.80 14.03 18.86
N PRO A 92 -15.91 13.57 18.24
CA PRO A 92 -15.83 12.53 17.22
C PRO A 92 -15.08 13.08 15.99
N GLY A 93 -13.84 12.62 15.77
CA GLY A 93 -13.02 13.05 14.64
C GLY A 93 -11.53 13.24 14.92
N ALA A 94 -11.06 12.98 16.13
CA ALA A 94 -9.63 12.97 16.43
C ALA A 94 -8.99 11.69 15.87
N HIS A 95 -8.50 11.77 14.64
CA HIS A 95 -7.65 10.74 14.07
C HIS A 95 -6.21 11.01 14.50
N ALA A 96 -5.65 10.13 15.33
CA ALA A 96 -4.23 10.18 15.70
C ALA A 96 -3.45 9.40 14.63
N SER A 97 -2.76 10.12 13.76
CA SER A 97 -1.65 9.55 12.98
C SER A 97 -0.45 9.38 13.92
N GLY A 98 0.32 8.30 13.81
CA GLY A 98 1.47 8.01 14.66
C GLY A 98 2.38 9.22 14.83
N GLY A 99 2.64 9.60 16.09
CA GLY A 99 3.38 10.80 16.49
C GLY A 99 2.66 11.62 17.56
N ALA A 100 3.42 12.53 18.20
CA ALA A 100 2.88 13.42 19.21
C ALA A 100 1.83 14.37 18.61
N GLN A 101 0.57 14.29 19.09
CA GLN A 101 -0.50 15.19 18.68
C GLN A 101 -0.99 16.03 19.86
N THR A 102 -1.22 17.31 19.61
CA THR A 102 -1.77 18.23 20.60
C THR A 102 -3.22 18.55 20.25
N GLN A 103 -4.16 18.16 21.11
CA GLN A 103 -5.57 18.45 20.96
C GLN A 103 -6.15 19.00 22.27
N GLY A 104 -6.70 20.21 22.23
CA GLY A 104 -7.36 20.79 23.38
C GLY A 104 -6.46 21.01 24.62
N GLY A 105 -5.15 21.15 24.45
CA GLY A 105 -4.20 21.28 25.58
C GLY A 105 -3.64 19.95 26.09
N PHE A 106 -3.98 18.83 25.43
CA PHE A 106 -3.43 17.51 25.72
C PHE A 106 -2.46 17.11 24.60
N ARG A 107 -1.36 16.45 25.01
CA ARG A 107 -0.43 15.78 24.10
C ARG A 107 -0.65 14.29 24.21
N PHE A 108 -0.79 13.63 23.08
CA PHE A 108 -0.92 12.19 22.97
C PHE A 108 0.27 11.66 22.17
N ASP A 109 1.06 10.79 22.79
CA ASP A 109 2.13 10.06 22.12
C ASP A 109 1.71 8.59 22.06
N ASN A 110 1.46 8.08 20.85
CA ASN A 110 1.08 6.69 20.60
C ASN A 110 2.27 5.93 20.03
N LEU A 111 2.48 4.75 20.55
CA LEU A 111 3.59 3.88 20.18
C LEU A 111 3.09 2.43 20.14
N SER A 112 3.24 1.76 19.01
CA SER A 112 2.99 0.33 18.91
C SER A 112 4.17 -0.44 19.47
N VAL A 113 3.93 -1.31 20.44
CA VAL A 113 4.98 -2.07 21.12
C VAL A 113 4.69 -3.55 21.10
N THR A 114 5.67 -4.33 20.63
CA THR A 114 5.57 -5.80 20.62
C THR A 114 6.60 -6.43 21.55
N GLY A 115 6.11 -7.26 22.47
CA GLY A 115 6.90 -8.13 23.30
C GLY A 115 7.22 -9.44 22.59
N VAL A 116 8.52 -9.76 22.49
CA VAL A 116 9.03 -10.95 21.79
C VAL A 116 9.76 -11.90 22.74
N ASP A 117 9.65 -13.22 22.50
CA ASP A 117 10.44 -14.22 23.24
C ASP A 117 11.89 -14.24 22.70
N VAL A 118 12.78 -13.62 23.44
CA VAL A 118 14.21 -13.52 23.08
C VAL A 118 14.94 -14.88 23.03
N ARG A 119 14.32 -15.94 23.55
CA ARG A 119 14.87 -17.31 23.46
C ARG A 119 14.58 -17.96 22.11
N LYS A 120 13.60 -17.42 21.36
CA LYS A 120 13.16 -17.92 20.06
C LYS A 120 13.19 -16.81 18.99
N PRO A 121 14.35 -16.20 18.73
CA PRO A 121 14.45 -15.02 17.87
C PRO A 121 14.06 -15.30 16.42
N GLY A 122 14.17 -16.54 15.95
CA GLY A 122 13.75 -16.94 14.59
C GLY A 122 12.24 -17.16 14.41
N LEU A 123 11.44 -16.97 15.48
CA LEU A 123 9.99 -17.03 15.49
C LEU A 123 9.37 -15.72 16.01
N ALA A 124 10.17 -14.70 16.23
CA ALA A 124 9.67 -13.40 16.63
C ALA A 124 9.10 -12.63 15.44
N MET A 125 8.24 -11.67 15.70
CA MET A 125 7.69 -10.78 14.66
C MET A 125 8.78 -9.97 13.95
N VAL A 126 9.86 -9.65 14.65
CA VAL A 126 11.10 -9.15 14.07
C VAL A 126 12.20 -10.19 14.33
N THR A 127 12.91 -10.58 13.29
CA THR A 127 13.98 -11.58 13.36
C THR A 127 15.37 -10.93 13.29
N PRO A 128 16.45 -11.61 13.72
CA PRO A 128 17.80 -11.09 13.62
C PRO A 128 18.24 -10.69 12.21
N ASP A 129 17.72 -11.36 11.18
CA ASP A 129 18.04 -11.10 9.78
C ASP A 129 17.44 -9.79 9.24
N GLN A 130 16.45 -9.23 9.95
CA GLN A 130 15.80 -7.96 9.63
C GLN A 130 16.52 -6.76 10.27
N ILE A 131 17.53 -6.99 11.10
CA ILE A 131 18.30 -5.90 11.70
C ILE A 131 19.19 -5.24 10.64
N THR A 132 18.94 -3.97 10.39
CA THR A 132 19.68 -3.17 9.40
C THR A 132 20.87 -2.44 10.03
N ARG A 133 20.76 -2.07 11.31
CA ARG A 133 21.82 -1.40 12.08
C ARG A 133 21.81 -1.90 13.52
N GLY A 134 22.99 -1.98 14.15
CA GLY A 134 23.12 -2.46 15.52
C GLY A 134 22.99 -3.97 15.63
N ARG A 135 22.28 -4.45 16.63
CA ARG A 135 22.10 -5.88 16.91
C ARG A 135 20.68 -6.18 17.40
N TYR A 136 20.30 -7.44 17.34
CA TYR A 136 19.09 -7.94 17.96
C TYR A 136 19.13 -7.86 19.49
N LEU A 137 17.99 -8.01 20.16
CA LEU A 137 17.87 -8.09 21.61
C LEU A 137 18.83 -9.15 22.19
N SER A 138 19.37 -8.88 23.38
CA SER A 138 20.24 -9.82 24.07
C SER A 138 19.52 -11.14 24.35
N LYS A 139 20.24 -12.25 24.26
CA LYS A 139 19.70 -13.58 24.65
C LYS A 139 19.54 -13.72 26.16
N THR A 140 20.22 -12.89 26.93
CA THR A 140 20.14 -12.87 28.40
C THR A 140 18.92 -12.00 28.79
N PRO A 141 17.88 -12.57 29.42
CA PRO A 141 16.66 -11.85 29.75
C PRO A 141 16.90 -10.56 30.54
N GLU A 142 17.80 -10.57 31.54
CA GLU A 142 18.08 -9.41 32.37
C GLU A 142 18.60 -8.21 31.57
N ARG A 143 19.38 -8.48 30.52
CA ARG A 143 19.87 -7.44 29.63
C ARG A 143 18.82 -7.02 28.64
N ALA A 144 18.14 -8.00 28.03
CA ALA A 144 17.06 -7.76 27.07
C ALA A 144 15.92 -6.89 27.64
N ARG A 145 15.67 -6.97 28.96
CA ARG A 145 14.65 -6.15 29.65
C ARG A 145 14.90 -4.64 29.61
N ARG A 146 16.12 -4.21 29.25
CA ARG A 146 16.52 -2.80 29.13
C ARG A 146 16.79 -2.39 27.70
N GLU A 147 16.68 -3.32 26.75
CA GLU A 147 16.97 -3.12 25.35
C GLU A 147 15.68 -3.09 24.54
N ALA A 148 15.70 -2.32 23.46
CA ALA A 148 14.67 -2.31 22.45
C ALA A 148 15.28 -2.47 21.06
N VAL A 149 14.56 -3.08 20.15
CA VAL A 149 14.76 -2.96 18.70
C VAL A 149 13.70 -2.03 18.19
N VAL A 150 14.08 -1.04 17.39
CA VAL A 150 13.19 0.01 16.90
C VAL A 150 13.00 -0.16 15.39
N ASP A 151 11.78 0.03 14.91
CA ASP A 151 11.49 0.04 13.47
C ASP A 151 12.21 1.18 12.78
N LEU A 152 12.71 0.94 11.56
CA LEU A 152 13.51 1.91 10.82
C LEU A 152 12.67 3.14 10.40
N GLY A 153 11.38 2.96 10.12
CA GLY A 153 10.45 4.04 9.78
C GLY A 153 10.21 4.95 10.98
N TYR A 154 9.86 4.37 12.12
CA TYR A 154 9.72 5.11 13.38
C TYR A 154 11.02 5.80 13.81
N ALA A 155 12.16 5.10 13.70
CA ALA A 155 13.47 5.64 14.06
C ALA A 155 13.82 6.90 13.24
N ARG A 156 13.52 6.93 11.96
CA ARG A 156 13.69 8.11 11.08
C ARG A 156 12.76 9.26 11.46
N GLN A 157 11.51 8.95 11.78
CA GLN A 157 10.52 9.96 12.14
C GLN A 157 10.81 10.60 13.50
N SER A 158 11.31 9.82 14.45
CA SER A 158 11.59 10.24 15.85
C SER A 158 13.04 10.60 16.10
N ASP A 159 13.92 10.56 15.08
CA ASP A 159 15.37 10.81 15.17
C ASP A 159 16.06 9.94 16.21
N VAL A 160 15.71 8.65 16.26
CA VAL A 160 16.27 7.66 17.19
C VAL A 160 17.32 6.81 16.48
N GLY A 161 18.53 6.75 17.05
CA GLY A 161 19.65 5.94 16.56
C GLY A 161 19.98 4.76 17.48
N VAL A 162 20.89 3.90 17.02
CA VAL A 162 21.44 2.80 17.85
C VAL A 162 22.22 3.38 19.03
N GLY A 163 21.88 2.98 20.24
CA GLY A 163 22.45 3.47 21.50
C GLY A 163 21.67 4.61 22.15
N ASP A 164 20.68 5.18 21.45
CA ASP A 164 19.79 6.19 22.02
C ASP A 164 18.72 5.54 22.92
N GLU A 165 18.09 6.33 23.76
CA GLU A 165 16.98 5.88 24.60
C GLU A 165 15.64 6.08 23.89
N VAL A 166 14.83 5.02 23.86
CA VAL A 166 13.40 5.11 23.50
C VAL A 166 12.55 4.92 24.75
N THR A 167 11.51 5.74 24.90
CA THR A 167 10.63 5.68 26.08
C THR A 167 9.32 4.99 25.70
N VAL A 168 8.98 3.92 26.43
CA VAL A 168 7.72 3.20 26.29
C VAL A 168 6.97 3.35 27.63
N SER A 169 5.85 4.06 27.62
CA SER A 169 5.04 4.30 28.83
C SER A 169 5.91 4.64 30.05
N GLY A 170 6.65 5.75 29.95
CA GLY A 170 7.50 6.25 31.03
C GLY A 170 8.76 5.42 31.33
N THR A 171 8.93 4.25 30.72
CA THR A 171 10.11 3.38 30.91
C THR A 171 11.08 3.55 29.76
N LYS A 172 12.36 3.78 30.09
CA LYS A 172 13.43 3.96 29.11
C LYS A 172 14.08 2.63 28.75
N PHE A 173 14.29 2.46 27.44
CA PHE A 173 14.99 1.32 26.84
C PHE A 173 16.14 1.83 25.97
N GLU A 174 17.28 1.15 26.01
CA GLU A 174 18.40 1.38 25.10
C GLU A 174 18.10 0.76 23.73
N THR A 175 18.18 1.53 22.66
CA THR A 175 18.01 1.04 21.29
C THR A 175 19.20 0.16 20.88
N ALA A 176 19.02 -1.15 20.97
CA ALA A 176 20.07 -2.13 20.63
C ALA A 176 20.27 -2.25 19.10
N GLY A 177 19.22 -2.03 18.32
CA GLY A 177 19.28 -2.07 16.88
C GLY A 177 18.05 -1.50 16.21
N LEU A 178 18.18 -1.27 14.89
CA LEU A 178 17.11 -0.82 14.03
C LEU A 178 16.73 -1.97 13.07
N ALA A 179 15.46 -2.27 12.97
CA ALA A 179 14.93 -3.33 12.13
C ALA A 179 14.09 -2.76 10.97
N SER A 180 14.12 -3.44 9.84
CA SER A 180 13.15 -3.21 8.77
C SER A 180 12.10 -4.31 8.86
N ALA A 181 10.87 -3.96 9.20
CA ALA A 181 9.78 -4.93 9.23
C ALA A 181 9.44 -5.42 7.81
N PRO A 182 9.03 -6.68 7.63
CA PRO A 182 8.60 -7.18 6.35
C PRO A 182 7.29 -6.51 5.92
N LEU A 183 7.15 -6.28 4.63
CA LEU A 183 5.89 -5.80 4.05
C LEU A 183 4.77 -6.80 4.33
N GLY A 184 3.64 -6.29 4.82
CA GLY A 184 2.42 -7.07 5.01
C GLY A 184 2.32 -7.82 6.34
N GLY A 185 3.26 -7.65 7.29
CA GLY A 185 3.12 -8.06 8.68
C GLY A 185 2.69 -6.89 9.57
N ASP A 186 2.06 -7.17 10.71
CA ASP A 186 1.78 -6.19 11.75
C ASP A 186 3.11 -5.67 12.31
N ALA A 187 3.65 -4.61 11.72
CA ALA A 187 4.88 -3.99 12.18
C ALA A 187 4.59 -3.16 13.43
N SER A 188 5.44 -3.25 14.43
CA SER A 188 5.40 -2.38 15.60
C SER A 188 6.55 -1.39 15.57
N ASP A 189 6.34 -0.22 16.15
CA ASP A 189 7.38 0.82 16.25
C ASP A 189 8.56 0.37 17.10
N VAL A 190 8.27 -0.40 18.18
CA VAL A 190 9.27 -0.86 19.13
C VAL A 190 9.05 -2.32 19.53
N TYR A 191 10.12 -3.08 19.57
CA TYR A 191 10.16 -4.48 20.00
C TYR A 191 11.00 -4.60 21.28
N VAL A 192 10.41 -5.20 22.33
CA VAL A 192 11.04 -5.38 23.64
C VAL A 192 10.93 -6.84 24.10
N GLU A 193 11.57 -7.21 25.20
CA GLU A 193 11.44 -8.54 25.80
C GLU A 193 10.01 -8.74 26.32
N LEU A 194 9.40 -9.90 25.98
CA LEU A 194 7.99 -10.22 26.28
C LEU A 194 7.64 -10.07 27.76
N GLY A 195 8.43 -10.66 28.65
CA GLY A 195 8.16 -10.61 30.08
C GLY A 195 8.22 -9.18 30.63
N ARG A 196 9.05 -8.33 30.05
CA ARG A 196 9.12 -6.91 30.42
C ARG A 196 7.85 -6.17 30.00
N LEU A 197 7.37 -6.40 28.78
CA LEU A 197 6.11 -5.79 28.33
C LEU A 197 4.91 -6.27 29.16
N GLN A 198 4.85 -7.56 29.46
CA GLN A 198 3.82 -8.12 30.33
C GLN A 198 3.81 -7.48 31.72
N GLU A 199 4.97 -7.22 32.30
CA GLU A 199 5.10 -6.54 33.59
C GLU A 199 4.67 -5.08 33.51
N LEU A 200 5.13 -4.33 32.49
CA LEU A 200 4.78 -2.91 32.32
C LEU A 200 3.28 -2.68 32.10
N SER A 201 2.63 -3.64 31.43
CA SER A 201 1.21 -3.54 31.07
C SER A 201 0.27 -4.24 32.05
N ASP A 202 0.78 -4.77 33.16
CA ASP A 202 0.03 -5.58 34.14
C ASP A 202 -0.68 -6.79 33.51
N ARG A 203 -0.07 -7.38 32.46
CA ARG A 203 -0.60 -8.54 31.72
C ARG A 203 0.28 -9.78 31.91
N ALA A 204 0.70 -10.05 33.13
CA ALA A 204 1.55 -11.20 33.45
C ALA A 204 0.94 -12.52 32.93
N GLY A 205 1.73 -13.28 32.14
CA GLY A 205 1.31 -14.55 31.57
C GLY A 205 0.22 -14.45 30.49
N ARG A 206 -0.07 -13.26 29.96
CA ARG A 206 -1.02 -13.02 28.86
C ARG A 206 -0.28 -12.71 27.59
N ILE A 207 -0.83 -13.19 26.47
CA ILE A 207 -0.35 -12.95 25.11
C ILE A 207 -1.56 -12.72 24.20
N ASN A 208 -1.35 -12.14 23.04
CA ASN A 208 -2.43 -11.94 22.06
C ASN A 208 -2.12 -12.51 20.67
N ALA A 209 -0.91 -13.04 20.49
CA ALA A 209 -0.54 -13.76 19.27
C ALA A 209 0.44 -14.91 19.56
N ILE A 210 0.41 -15.93 18.71
CA ILE A 210 1.38 -17.04 18.70
C ILE A 210 1.96 -17.12 17.30
N GLN A 211 3.29 -17.03 17.21
CA GLN A 211 4.01 -17.29 15.97
C GLN A 211 4.31 -18.79 15.89
N VAL A 212 3.86 -19.43 14.82
CA VAL A 212 3.99 -20.88 14.64
C VAL A 212 4.83 -21.18 13.40
N ARG A 213 5.76 -22.11 13.53
CA ARG A 213 6.49 -22.67 12.40
C ARG A 213 6.05 -24.09 12.16
N ALA A 214 5.53 -24.38 10.99
CA ALA A 214 5.22 -25.75 10.59
C ALA A 214 6.51 -26.53 10.22
N ASP A 215 6.47 -27.84 10.33
CA ASP A 215 7.57 -28.74 9.96
C ASP A 215 7.93 -28.65 8.47
N SER A 216 6.93 -28.37 7.63
CA SER A 216 7.08 -28.21 6.18
C SER A 216 5.99 -27.30 5.62
N ALA A 217 6.20 -26.78 4.40
CA ALA A 217 5.18 -26.01 3.70
C ALA A 217 3.87 -26.81 3.49
N GLY A 218 3.96 -28.12 3.29
CA GLY A 218 2.78 -28.99 3.14
C GLY A 218 2.01 -29.24 4.45
N ALA A 219 2.61 -28.98 5.61
CA ALA A 219 1.96 -29.13 6.91
C ALA A 219 1.16 -27.88 7.34
N VAL A 220 1.39 -26.72 6.70
CA VAL A 220 0.80 -25.43 7.09
C VAL A 220 -0.72 -25.51 7.18
N ALA A 221 -1.41 -25.96 6.13
CA ALA A 221 -2.87 -26.04 6.12
C ALA A 221 -3.42 -27.00 7.19
N GLY A 222 -2.70 -28.11 7.47
CA GLY A 222 -3.08 -29.04 8.52
C GLY A 222 -2.92 -28.48 9.93
N VAL A 223 -1.88 -27.69 10.17
CA VAL A 223 -1.65 -26.96 11.44
C VAL A 223 -2.68 -25.87 11.62
N GLU A 224 -2.97 -25.10 10.57
CA GLU A 224 -4.03 -24.08 10.54
C GLU A 224 -5.39 -24.65 10.97
N ASP A 225 -5.85 -25.69 10.29
CA ASP A 225 -7.08 -26.40 10.62
C ASP A 225 -7.13 -26.90 12.07
N GLN A 226 -6.01 -27.32 12.64
CA GLN A 226 -5.93 -27.79 14.03
C GLN A 226 -6.02 -26.62 15.01
N ILE A 227 -5.35 -25.49 14.72
CA ILE A 227 -5.39 -24.27 15.55
C ILE A 227 -6.81 -23.74 15.59
N GLU A 228 -7.51 -23.60 14.46
CA GLU A 228 -8.89 -23.09 14.37
C GLU A 228 -9.88 -23.96 15.17
N ARG A 229 -9.69 -25.29 15.14
CA ARG A 229 -10.53 -26.21 15.94
C ARG A 229 -10.27 -26.11 17.44
N GLN A 230 -9.01 -25.89 17.83
CA GLN A 230 -8.60 -25.92 19.24
C GLN A 230 -8.77 -24.55 19.91
N LEU A 231 -8.39 -23.49 19.21
CA LEU A 231 -8.51 -22.10 19.68
C LEU A 231 -9.67 -21.41 18.95
N ARG A 232 -10.90 -21.66 19.43
CA ARG A 232 -12.10 -21.05 18.81
C ARG A 232 -12.02 -19.53 18.86
N GLY A 233 -12.07 -18.91 17.68
CA GLY A 233 -11.98 -17.45 17.51
C GLY A 233 -10.55 -16.94 17.31
N ALA A 234 -9.57 -17.84 17.16
CA ALA A 234 -8.25 -17.45 16.64
C ALA A 234 -8.38 -17.12 15.15
N ASP A 235 -7.81 -16.02 14.74
CA ASP A 235 -7.59 -15.67 13.34
C ASP A 235 -6.19 -16.18 12.95
N VAL A 236 -6.14 -17.14 12.03
CA VAL A 236 -4.88 -17.73 11.57
C VAL A 236 -4.49 -17.09 10.25
N VAL A 237 -3.30 -16.50 10.21
CA VAL A 237 -2.75 -15.88 9.01
C VAL A 237 -1.51 -16.65 8.59
N THR A 238 -1.52 -17.20 7.38
CA THR A 238 -0.38 -17.92 6.82
C THR A 238 0.52 -16.99 5.99
N ALA A 239 1.76 -17.42 5.74
CA ALA A 239 2.66 -16.70 4.83
C ALA A 239 2.09 -16.61 3.40
N THR A 240 1.27 -17.59 3.00
CA THR A 240 0.59 -17.59 1.71
C THR A 240 -0.49 -16.51 1.66
N ASP A 241 -1.34 -16.39 2.69
CA ASP A 241 -2.36 -15.34 2.77
C ASP A 241 -1.74 -13.94 2.73
N LEU A 242 -0.60 -13.80 3.39
CA LEU A 242 0.14 -12.54 3.39
C LEU A 242 0.69 -12.21 1.99
N ALA A 243 1.27 -13.20 1.32
CA ALA A 243 1.75 -13.05 -0.06
C ALA A 243 0.59 -12.74 -1.02
N ASP A 244 -0.55 -13.40 -0.88
CA ASP A 244 -1.75 -13.18 -1.70
C ASP A 244 -2.36 -11.79 -1.47
N ARG A 245 -2.35 -11.29 -0.24
CA ARG A 245 -2.79 -9.91 0.08
C ARG A 245 -1.91 -8.87 -0.60
N VAL A 246 -0.58 -9.02 -0.49
CA VAL A 246 0.37 -8.13 -1.16
C VAL A 246 0.24 -8.24 -2.67
N GLY A 247 0.15 -9.46 -3.20
CA GLY A 247 -0.05 -9.72 -4.63
C GLY A 247 -1.37 -9.14 -5.14
N GLY A 248 -2.47 -9.37 -4.44
CA GLY A 248 -3.80 -8.88 -4.81
C GLY A 248 -3.90 -7.36 -4.90
N SER A 249 -3.27 -6.63 -3.99
CA SER A 249 -3.25 -5.17 -4.03
C SER A 249 -2.44 -4.63 -5.22
N LEU A 250 -1.36 -5.30 -5.59
CA LEU A 250 -0.56 -4.97 -6.77
C LEU A 250 -1.33 -5.28 -8.07
N ASP A 251 -2.00 -6.44 -8.13
CA ASP A 251 -2.84 -6.83 -9.28
C ASP A 251 -4.01 -5.86 -9.49
N ASP A 252 -4.64 -5.39 -8.42
CA ASP A 252 -5.72 -4.39 -8.51
C ASP A 252 -5.21 -3.04 -8.99
N ALA A 253 -4.05 -2.59 -8.53
CA ALA A 253 -3.40 -1.37 -8.98
C ALA A 253 -2.97 -1.47 -10.46
N GLU A 254 -2.40 -2.61 -10.88
CA GLU A 254 -2.04 -2.89 -12.26
C GLU A 254 -3.28 -2.92 -13.17
N ASN A 255 -4.34 -3.61 -12.76
CA ASN A 255 -5.60 -3.67 -13.48
C ASN A 255 -6.26 -2.29 -13.62
N LEU A 256 -6.26 -1.47 -12.58
CA LEU A 256 -6.79 -0.10 -12.64
C LEU A 256 -5.96 0.77 -13.58
N SER A 257 -4.64 0.72 -13.46
CA SER A 257 -3.69 1.46 -14.30
C SER A 257 -3.83 1.04 -15.77
N SER A 258 -3.92 -0.26 -16.04
CA SER A 258 -4.12 -0.82 -17.38
C SER A 258 -5.45 -0.39 -18.00
N LYS A 259 -6.56 -0.45 -17.25
CA LYS A 259 -7.88 -0.01 -17.72
C LYS A 259 -7.93 1.48 -18.01
N LEU A 260 -7.34 2.32 -17.15
CA LEU A 260 -7.24 3.77 -17.38
C LEU A 260 -6.34 4.07 -18.57
N GLY A 261 -5.19 3.40 -18.68
CA GLY A 261 -4.30 3.53 -19.82
C GLY A 261 -4.96 3.14 -21.14
N ALA A 262 -5.70 2.04 -21.16
CA ALA A 262 -6.46 1.60 -22.35
C ALA A 262 -7.56 2.59 -22.72
N ALA A 263 -8.29 3.14 -21.77
CA ALA A 263 -9.33 4.14 -22.02
C ALA A 263 -8.73 5.41 -22.62
N LEU A 264 -7.63 5.92 -22.05
CA LEU A 264 -6.92 7.08 -22.59
C LEU A 264 -6.35 6.81 -23.98
N ALA A 265 -5.79 5.62 -24.22
CA ALA A 265 -5.27 5.22 -25.52
C ALA A 265 -6.38 5.19 -26.59
N ILE A 266 -7.57 4.68 -26.26
CA ILE A 266 -8.73 4.68 -27.19
C ILE A 266 -9.14 6.11 -27.53
N VAL A 267 -9.25 7.01 -26.54
CA VAL A 267 -9.61 8.41 -26.77
C VAL A 267 -8.55 9.12 -27.63
N ALA A 268 -7.26 8.90 -27.32
CA ALA A 268 -6.16 9.46 -28.11
C ALA A 268 -6.16 8.94 -29.55
N LEU A 269 -6.42 7.64 -29.75
CA LEU A 269 -6.52 7.03 -31.10
C LEU A 269 -7.68 7.62 -31.90
N LEU A 270 -8.86 7.79 -31.28
CA LEU A 270 -10.00 8.41 -31.93
C LEU A 270 -9.72 9.86 -32.32
N ALA A 271 -9.13 10.63 -31.43
CA ALA A 271 -8.71 12.02 -31.72
C ALA A 271 -7.69 12.08 -32.85
N ALA A 272 -6.67 11.23 -32.83
CA ALA A 272 -5.67 11.14 -33.89
C ALA A 272 -6.29 10.77 -35.24
N PHE A 273 -7.22 9.80 -35.25
CA PHE A 273 -7.96 9.42 -36.46
C PHE A 273 -8.81 10.57 -37.02
N LEU A 274 -9.52 11.30 -36.17
CA LEU A 274 -10.30 12.48 -36.58
C LEU A 274 -9.41 13.57 -37.19
N ILE A 275 -8.29 13.88 -36.53
CA ILE A 275 -7.31 14.86 -37.01
C ILE A 275 -6.74 14.41 -38.35
N ALA A 276 -6.30 13.15 -38.48
CA ALA A 276 -5.79 12.59 -39.73
C ALA A 276 -6.83 12.66 -40.86
N ALA A 277 -8.10 12.31 -40.56
CA ALA A 277 -9.18 12.40 -41.56
C ALA A 277 -9.44 13.84 -42.00
N LEU A 278 -9.44 14.81 -41.07
CA LEU A 278 -9.61 16.24 -41.39
C LEU A 278 -8.42 16.78 -42.23
N LEU A 279 -7.17 16.42 -41.87
CA LEU A 279 -6.00 16.83 -42.64
C LEU A 279 -6.01 16.24 -44.05
N THR A 280 -6.35 14.94 -44.17
CA THR A 280 -6.48 14.28 -45.48
C THR A 280 -7.56 14.98 -46.34
N LEU A 281 -8.70 15.29 -45.73
CA LEU A 281 -9.79 16.00 -46.41
C LEU A 281 -9.35 17.41 -46.90
N SER A 282 -8.65 18.16 -46.04
CA SER A 282 -8.06 19.47 -46.35
C SER A 282 -7.02 19.37 -47.49
N SER A 283 -6.14 18.35 -47.45
CA SER A 283 -5.17 18.10 -48.51
C SER A 283 -5.83 17.78 -49.83
N VAL A 284 -6.89 16.96 -49.83
CA VAL A 284 -7.67 16.65 -51.06
C VAL A 284 -8.34 17.90 -51.60
N GLN A 285 -8.91 18.78 -50.75
CA GLN A 285 -9.52 20.04 -51.18
C GLN A 285 -8.52 20.96 -51.89
N LYS A 286 -7.30 21.07 -51.40
CA LYS A 286 -6.22 21.86 -52.03
C LYS A 286 -5.80 21.34 -53.41
N ARG A 287 -5.95 20.01 -53.63
CA ARG A 287 -5.58 19.35 -54.89
C ARG A 287 -6.77 18.97 -55.79
N ILE A 288 -7.94 19.58 -55.58
CA ILE A 288 -9.16 19.26 -56.32
C ILE A 288 -8.98 19.45 -57.84
N ARG A 289 -8.25 20.50 -58.25
CA ARG A 289 -7.98 20.77 -59.68
C ARG A 289 -7.10 19.69 -60.29
N GLU A 290 -6.03 19.28 -59.65
CA GLU A 290 -5.12 18.24 -60.11
C GLU A 290 -5.85 16.91 -60.28
N LEU A 291 -6.65 16.53 -59.27
CA LEU A 291 -7.46 15.32 -59.30
C LEU A 291 -8.59 15.40 -60.34
N GLY A 292 -9.14 16.59 -60.53
CA GLY A 292 -10.17 16.86 -61.56
C GLY A 292 -9.64 16.73 -63.01
N THR A 293 -8.43 17.25 -63.28
CA THR A 293 -7.77 17.10 -64.59
C THR A 293 -7.40 15.65 -64.88
N LEU A 294 -6.86 14.92 -63.91
CA LEU A 294 -6.57 13.48 -64.04
C LEU A 294 -7.82 12.68 -64.36
N LYS A 295 -8.95 13.02 -63.75
CA LYS A 295 -10.22 12.39 -64.00
C LYS A 295 -10.81 12.74 -65.38
N ALA A 296 -10.63 13.98 -65.83
CA ALA A 296 -10.99 14.40 -67.17
C ALA A 296 -10.17 13.70 -68.28
N LEU A 297 -8.91 13.33 -67.95
CA LEU A 297 -8.02 12.52 -68.80
C LEU A 297 -8.35 11.01 -68.80
N GLY A 298 -9.45 10.60 -68.12
CA GLY A 298 -9.92 9.22 -68.14
C GLY A 298 -9.51 8.34 -66.97
N TRP A 299 -8.92 8.92 -65.89
CA TRP A 299 -8.61 8.14 -64.71
C TRP A 299 -9.85 7.58 -64.03
N ARG A 300 -9.84 6.26 -63.80
CA ARG A 300 -10.93 5.58 -63.07
C ARG A 300 -10.91 5.99 -61.61
N GLN A 301 -12.09 6.13 -61.01
CA GLN A 301 -12.26 6.49 -59.59
C GLN A 301 -11.39 5.65 -58.63
N ARG A 302 -11.20 4.36 -58.91
CA ARG A 302 -10.38 3.44 -58.13
C ARG A 302 -8.90 3.84 -58.10
N LEU A 303 -8.38 4.46 -59.17
CA LEU A 303 -6.98 4.92 -59.24
C LEU A 303 -6.76 6.13 -58.35
N VAL A 304 -7.74 7.07 -58.31
CA VAL A 304 -7.67 8.23 -57.41
C VAL A 304 -7.72 7.80 -55.95
N VAL A 305 -8.65 6.90 -55.59
CA VAL A 305 -8.74 6.35 -54.23
C VAL A 305 -7.43 5.66 -53.84
N ARG A 306 -6.88 4.78 -54.72
CA ARG A 306 -5.62 4.07 -54.46
C ARG A 306 -4.45 5.01 -54.26
N GLN A 307 -4.38 6.09 -55.06
CA GLN A 307 -3.33 7.08 -54.92
C GLN A 307 -3.35 7.79 -53.56
N VAL A 308 -4.54 8.32 -53.17
CA VAL A 308 -4.70 9.02 -51.90
C VAL A 308 -4.50 8.07 -50.72
N THR A 309 -4.98 6.83 -50.80
CA THR A 309 -4.81 5.83 -49.76
C THR A 309 -3.35 5.43 -49.62
N ALA A 310 -2.59 5.25 -50.72
CA ALA A 310 -1.18 4.92 -50.69
C ALA A 310 -0.37 6.07 -50.05
N GLU A 311 -0.66 7.32 -50.41
CA GLU A 311 -0.01 8.50 -49.81
C GLU A 311 -0.25 8.56 -48.29
N SER A 312 -1.52 8.35 -47.85
CA SER A 312 -1.88 8.32 -46.42
C SER A 312 -1.26 7.13 -45.68
N LEU A 313 -1.08 5.98 -46.34
CA LEU A 313 -0.39 4.83 -45.75
C LEU A 313 1.07 5.12 -45.50
N VAL A 314 1.78 5.76 -46.45
CA VAL A 314 3.17 6.16 -46.24
C VAL A 314 3.30 7.18 -45.11
N GLN A 315 2.38 8.16 -45.05
CA GLN A 315 2.35 9.13 -43.97
C GLN A 315 2.06 8.44 -42.61
N GLY A 316 1.13 7.47 -42.58
CA GLY A 316 0.83 6.66 -41.39
C GLY A 316 2.06 5.84 -40.94
N ALA A 317 2.81 5.25 -41.89
CA ALA A 317 4.03 4.51 -41.58
C ALA A 317 5.12 5.41 -40.96
N LEU A 318 5.35 6.56 -41.58
CA LEU A 318 6.34 7.54 -41.06
C LEU A 318 5.90 8.08 -39.69
N GLY A 319 4.64 8.45 -39.54
CA GLY A 319 4.08 8.90 -38.27
C GLY A 319 4.14 7.82 -37.18
N GLY A 320 3.88 6.56 -37.54
CA GLY A 320 4.01 5.41 -36.64
C GLY A 320 5.44 5.18 -36.15
N LEU A 321 6.42 5.26 -37.06
CA LEU A 321 7.85 5.13 -36.69
C LEU A 321 8.30 6.26 -35.75
N VAL A 322 7.91 7.49 -36.04
CA VAL A 322 8.21 8.65 -35.19
C VAL A 322 7.51 8.49 -33.84
N GLY A 323 6.24 8.04 -33.82
CA GLY A 323 5.48 7.77 -32.60
C GLY A 323 6.13 6.71 -31.72
N VAL A 324 6.62 5.61 -32.31
CA VAL A 324 7.39 4.56 -31.61
C VAL A 324 8.67 5.14 -31.00
N ALA A 325 9.41 5.95 -31.76
CA ALA A 325 10.65 6.57 -31.27
C ALA A 325 10.39 7.51 -30.07
N ILE A 326 9.33 8.34 -30.15
CA ILE A 326 8.91 9.22 -29.06
C ILE A 326 8.42 8.41 -27.85
N GLY A 327 7.69 7.31 -28.09
CA GLY A 327 7.21 6.41 -27.02
C GLY A 327 8.38 5.79 -26.23
N ILE A 328 9.38 5.25 -26.94
CA ILE A 328 10.59 4.69 -26.32
C ILE A 328 11.37 5.76 -25.54
N ALA A 329 11.55 6.96 -26.13
CA ALA A 329 12.20 8.06 -25.43
C ALA A 329 11.43 8.51 -24.18
N GLY A 330 10.10 8.56 -24.27
CA GLY A 330 9.22 8.89 -23.13
C GLY A 330 9.32 7.88 -21.98
N THR A 331 9.30 6.58 -22.28
CA THR A 331 9.49 5.54 -21.27
C THR A 331 10.87 5.59 -20.63
N ALA A 332 11.93 5.88 -21.40
CA ALA A 332 13.27 6.06 -20.88
C ALA A 332 13.37 7.27 -19.93
N VAL A 333 12.71 8.38 -20.25
CA VAL A 333 12.66 9.58 -19.41
C VAL A 333 11.89 9.28 -18.11
N ILE A 334 10.75 8.60 -18.19
CA ILE A 334 9.98 8.20 -17.00
C ILE A 334 10.80 7.29 -16.11
N GLY A 335 11.54 6.32 -16.68
CA GLY A 335 12.43 5.45 -15.91
C GLY A 335 13.62 6.16 -15.26
N ALA A 336 14.09 7.28 -15.86
CA ALA A 336 15.22 8.06 -15.34
C ALA A 336 14.83 9.11 -14.30
N VAL A 337 13.61 9.65 -14.36
CA VAL A 337 13.12 10.77 -13.54
C VAL A 337 11.95 10.33 -12.66
N GLY A 338 11.47 9.08 -12.82
CA GLY A 338 10.32 8.55 -12.10
C GLY A 338 10.52 8.65 -10.60
N PRO A 339 9.52 9.18 -9.87
CA PRO A 339 9.59 9.21 -8.41
C PRO A 339 9.62 7.77 -7.89
N THR A 340 10.50 7.51 -6.93
CA THR A 340 10.38 6.32 -6.08
C THR A 340 9.11 6.48 -5.27
N LEU A 341 8.14 5.60 -5.50
CA LEU A 341 6.94 5.55 -4.64
C LEU A 341 7.30 4.72 -3.42
N GLU A 342 7.18 5.31 -2.25
CA GLU A 342 7.13 4.56 -1.01
C GLU A 342 5.77 3.85 -0.98
N ALA A 343 5.78 2.55 -1.25
CA ALA A 343 4.60 1.73 -1.04
C ALA A 343 4.47 1.49 0.47
N SER A 344 3.68 2.30 1.15
CA SER A 344 3.16 2.00 2.48
C SER A 344 1.86 1.23 2.30
N VAL A 345 1.77 0.03 2.88
CA VAL A 345 0.48 -0.65 3.00
C VAL A 345 -0.27 0.07 4.12
N GLU A 346 -1.13 1.00 3.73
CA GLU A 346 -2.09 1.59 4.65
C GLU A 346 -3.07 0.48 5.03
N GLU A 347 -2.82 -0.19 6.15
CA GLU A 347 -3.84 -1.02 6.76
C GLU A 347 -4.97 -0.09 7.19
N GLN A 348 -6.07 -0.17 6.47
CA GLN A 348 -7.31 0.49 6.82
C GLN A 348 -7.82 -0.15 8.11
N SER A 349 -7.30 0.35 9.23
CA SER A 349 -7.71 -0.04 10.56
C SER A 349 -9.19 0.26 10.73
N SER A 350 -10.00 -0.78 10.61
CA SER A 350 -11.44 -0.73 10.84
C SER A 350 -11.70 -0.44 12.32
N GLY A 351 -12.10 0.81 12.58
CA GLY A 351 -12.97 1.22 13.66
C GLY A 351 -12.62 0.77 15.07
N GLY A 352 -11.62 1.37 15.69
CA GLY A 352 -11.48 1.34 17.14
C GLY A 352 -12.58 2.16 17.80
N PHE A 353 -13.44 1.52 18.55
CA PHE A 353 -14.42 2.17 19.43
C PHE A 353 -13.69 2.69 20.67
N GLY A 354 -13.38 3.99 20.67
CA GLY A 354 -12.85 4.68 21.86
C GLY A 354 -12.49 6.12 21.55
N PRO A 355 -12.49 7.01 22.55
CA PRO A 355 -12.09 8.42 22.39
C PRO A 355 -10.59 8.58 22.05
N PHE A 356 -9.86 7.50 22.03
CA PHE A 356 -8.43 7.42 21.67
C PHE A 356 -8.32 6.72 20.33
N GLY A 357 -8.09 7.51 19.27
CA GLY A 357 -7.91 7.00 17.92
C GLY A 357 -6.77 5.97 17.85
N GLN A 358 -6.89 5.03 16.93
CA GLN A 358 -5.82 4.09 16.59
C GLN A 358 -4.58 4.87 16.18
N GLY A 359 -3.44 4.53 16.77
CA GLY A 359 -2.15 4.90 16.21
C GLY A 359 -2.00 4.23 14.86
N ASP A 360 -1.59 4.98 13.83
CA ASP A 360 -1.13 4.39 12.58
C ASP A 360 0.08 3.51 12.92
N VAL A 361 -0.10 2.21 12.80
CA VAL A 361 1.03 1.28 12.76
C VAL A 361 1.82 1.64 11.53
N SER A 362 3.09 2.01 11.68
CA SER A 362 3.98 2.24 10.55
C SER A 362 4.11 0.94 9.78
N ALA A 363 3.30 0.80 8.73
CA ALA A 363 3.48 -0.28 7.77
C ALA A 363 4.85 -0.10 7.12
N GLY A 364 5.65 -1.16 7.09
CA GLY A 364 6.98 -1.11 6.49
C GLY A 364 6.92 -0.51 5.09
N SER A 365 7.68 0.55 4.84
CA SER A 365 7.78 1.16 3.52
C SER A 365 8.86 0.48 2.69
N THR A 366 8.53 0.08 1.48
CA THR A 366 9.52 -0.40 0.49
C THR A 366 9.54 0.55 -0.69
N ASP A 367 10.75 0.95 -1.07
CA ASP A 367 10.96 1.76 -2.27
C ASP A 367 10.66 0.92 -3.51
N VAL A 368 9.53 1.17 -4.16
CA VAL A 368 9.16 0.58 -5.44
C VAL A 368 9.60 1.50 -6.55
N VAL A 369 10.63 1.11 -7.29
CA VAL A 369 11.03 1.81 -8.51
C VAL A 369 10.03 1.48 -9.61
N LEU A 370 9.26 2.48 -10.05
CA LEU A 370 8.36 2.36 -11.19
C LEU A 370 9.19 2.19 -12.46
N GLY A 371 9.37 0.95 -12.90
CA GLY A 371 9.90 0.63 -14.22
C GLY A 371 8.75 0.55 -15.22
N ALA A 372 8.85 1.27 -16.34
CA ALA A 372 7.94 1.08 -17.47
C ALA A 372 8.59 0.12 -18.47
N PRO A 373 8.32 -1.21 -18.42
CA PRO A 373 8.90 -2.15 -19.37
C PRO A 373 8.37 -1.86 -20.78
N VAL A 374 9.27 -1.75 -21.73
CA VAL A 374 8.90 -1.59 -23.14
C VAL A 374 8.54 -2.96 -23.70
N ASP A 375 7.25 -3.22 -23.88
CA ASP A 375 6.78 -4.44 -24.53
C ASP A 375 6.82 -4.30 -26.06
N VAL A 376 7.58 -5.17 -26.71
CA VAL A 376 7.68 -5.23 -28.18
C VAL A 376 6.31 -5.48 -28.83
N GLY A 377 5.42 -6.24 -28.17
CA GLY A 377 4.06 -6.47 -28.64
C GLY A 377 3.25 -5.18 -28.75
N LEU A 378 3.36 -4.29 -27.75
CA LEU A 378 2.72 -2.98 -27.76
C LEU A 378 3.26 -2.07 -28.87
N LEU A 379 4.58 -2.10 -29.13
CA LEU A 379 5.18 -1.33 -30.22
C LEU A 379 4.66 -1.79 -31.60
N VAL A 380 4.58 -3.10 -31.81
CA VAL A 380 4.05 -3.68 -33.05
C VAL A 380 2.56 -3.34 -33.20
N LEU A 381 1.80 -3.41 -32.13
CA LEU A 381 0.39 -3.04 -32.11
C LEU A 381 0.18 -1.55 -32.44
N ALA A 382 0.98 -0.67 -31.85
CA ALA A 382 0.95 0.77 -32.11
C ALA A 382 1.22 1.09 -33.58
N LEU A 383 2.25 0.44 -34.17
CA LEU A 383 2.60 0.59 -35.58
C LEU A 383 1.47 0.06 -36.48
N ALA A 384 0.90 -1.10 -36.16
CA ALA A 384 -0.24 -1.65 -36.90
C ALA A 384 -1.47 -0.73 -36.86
N LEU A 385 -1.79 -0.15 -35.70
CA LEU A 385 -2.88 0.80 -35.55
C LEU A 385 -2.63 2.10 -36.33
N ALA A 386 -1.39 2.59 -36.38
CA ALA A 386 -1.01 3.76 -37.17
C ALA A 386 -1.21 3.49 -38.67
N LEU A 387 -0.83 2.30 -39.17
CA LEU A 387 -1.04 1.89 -40.55
C LEU A 387 -2.54 1.75 -40.90
N VAL A 388 -3.31 1.10 -40.03
CA VAL A 388 -4.76 0.95 -40.20
C VAL A 388 -5.45 2.31 -40.16
N GLY A 389 -5.07 3.19 -39.25
CA GLY A 389 -5.60 4.56 -39.15
C GLY A 389 -5.31 5.37 -40.41
N GLY A 390 -4.07 5.31 -40.92
CA GLY A 390 -3.67 5.94 -42.18
C GLY A 390 -4.47 5.41 -43.38
N LEU A 391 -4.67 4.09 -43.43
CA LEU A 391 -5.43 3.44 -44.49
C LEU A 391 -6.92 3.86 -44.47
N LEU A 392 -7.54 3.89 -43.29
CA LEU A 392 -8.94 4.30 -43.12
C LEU A 392 -9.15 5.79 -43.44
N ALA A 393 -8.27 6.64 -42.94
CA ALA A 393 -8.31 8.09 -43.20
C ALA A 393 -8.09 8.38 -44.71
N GLY A 394 -7.13 7.68 -45.32
CA GLY A 394 -6.85 7.78 -46.77
C GLY A 394 -8.01 7.27 -47.61
N ALA A 395 -8.64 6.16 -47.26
CA ALA A 395 -9.80 5.62 -47.92
C ALA A 395 -11.02 6.59 -47.83
N ALA A 396 -11.27 7.14 -46.65
CA ALA A 396 -12.35 8.11 -46.43
C ALA A 396 -12.15 9.39 -47.26
N GLY A 397 -10.93 9.97 -47.24
CA GLY A 397 -10.55 11.12 -48.04
C GLY A 397 -10.59 10.85 -49.53
N GLY A 398 -10.04 9.70 -49.96
CA GLY A 398 -10.04 9.25 -51.36
C GLY A 398 -11.40 9.00 -51.91
N LEU A 399 -12.33 8.38 -51.16
CA LEU A 399 -13.71 8.18 -51.56
C LEU A 399 -14.45 9.50 -51.73
N ARG A 400 -14.21 10.47 -50.85
CA ARG A 400 -14.84 11.81 -51.02
C ARG A 400 -14.26 12.54 -52.21
N ALA A 401 -12.97 12.47 -52.48
CA ALA A 401 -12.31 13.01 -53.68
C ALA A 401 -12.88 12.37 -54.96
N ALA A 402 -13.05 11.06 -54.95
CA ALA A 402 -13.57 10.31 -56.08
C ALA A 402 -15.05 10.63 -56.43
N ARG A 403 -15.85 11.08 -55.47
CA ARG A 403 -17.26 11.48 -55.67
C ARG A 403 -17.44 12.88 -56.24
N LEU A 404 -16.42 13.72 -56.26
CA LEU A 404 -16.49 15.06 -56.84
C LEU A 404 -16.70 14.98 -58.36
N ARG A 405 -17.66 15.78 -58.89
CA ARG A 405 -17.91 15.87 -60.32
C ARG A 405 -16.84 16.73 -60.99
N PRO A 406 -16.24 16.32 -62.13
CA PRO A 406 -15.22 17.10 -62.84
C PRO A 406 -15.62 18.54 -63.16
N ALA A 407 -16.91 18.76 -63.49
CA ALA A 407 -17.45 20.08 -63.80
C ALA A 407 -17.50 21.02 -62.56
N GLU A 408 -17.71 20.50 -61.35
CA GLU A 408 -17.69 21.29 -60.11
C GLU A 408 -16.27 21.63 -59.68
N ALA A 409 -15.32 20.71 -59.92
CA ALA A 409 -13.89 20.90 -59.61
C ALA A 409 -13.22 22.01 -60.47
N LEU A 410 -13.76 22.24 -61.67
CA LEU A 410 -13.24 23.30 -62.60
C LEU A 410 -13.94 24.65 -62.36
N ARG A 411 -15.18 24.67 -61.85
CA ARG A 411 -16.00 25.88 -61.62
C ARG A 411 -15.78 26.56 -60.27
N SER A 412 -15.21 25.88 -59.29
CA SER A 412 -14.85 26.43 -57.95
C SER A 412 -13.62 27.34 -57.94
N ALA A 413 -13.35 28.00 -59.06
CA ALA A 413 -12.13 28.80 -59.32
C ALA A 413 -12.43 30.28 -59.64
N GLU A 414 -13.67 30.72 -59.43
CA GLU A 414 -14.03 32.13 -59.36
C GLU A 414 -14.47 32.46 -57.86
#